data_666aa1b7b60cd791d2f72fb36cf045a0
#
_entry.id   666aa1b7b60cd791d2f72fb36cf045a0
#
_cell.length_a   1.000
_cell.length_b   1.000
_cell.length_c   1.000
_cell.angle_alpha   90.00
_cell.angle_beta   90.00
_cell.angle_gamma   90.00
#
_symmetry.space_group_name_H-M   'P 1'
#
loop_
_entity.id
_entity.type
_entity.pdbx_description
1 polymer ?
#
loop_
_entity_poly.entity_id
_entity_poly.type
_entity_poly.pdbx_seq_one_letter_code
_entity_poly.pdbx_strand_id
1 'polypeptide(L)' 'MKDVLREITRLRLERGWSEYELAKNFGISQSTISTWYRKNQTPTIQTLDKVCKGFGITLSQFFAEGDDSIFLTQE' A
#
# COMPACT_ATOMS: atom_id res chain seq x y z
N MET A 1 -12.47 2.25 8.28
CA MET A 1 -11.93 1.80 7.00
C MET A 1 -10.45 2.07 6.89
N LYS A 2 -9.71 1.16 6.30
CA LYS A 2 -8.26 1.32 6.22
C LYS A 2 -7.87 2.42 5.24
N ASP A 3 -6.90 3.22 5.62
CA ASP A 3 -6.33 4.22 4.74
C ASP A 3 -5.21 3.53 3.95
N VAL A 4 -5.46 3.30 2.68
CA VAL A 4 -4.54 2.56 1.83
C VAL A 4 -3.17 3.24 1.71
N LEU A 5 -3.17 4.56 1.49
CA LEU A 5 -1.89 5.26 1.36
C LEU A 5 -1.09 5.25 2.66
N ARG A 6 -1.78 5.32 3.77
CA ARG A 6 -1.11 5.29 5.06
C ARG A 6 -0.45 3.93 5.27
N GLU A 7 -1.13 2.86 4.88
CA GLU A 7 -0.57 1.53 5.01
C GLU A 7 0.61 1.32 4.07
N ILE A 8 0.51 1.82 2.84
CA ILE A 8 1.62 1.75 1.90
C ILE A 8 2.82 2.52 2.47
N THR A 9 2.58 3.68 3.05
CA THR A 9 3.64 4.48 3.64
C THR A 9 4.30 3.73 4.80
N ARG A 10 3.49 3.09 5.64
CA ARG A 10 4.04 2.34 6.76
C ARG A 10 4.94 1.21 6.27
N LEU A 11 4.48 0.45 5.28
CA LEU A 11 5.26 -0.66 4.75
C LEU A 11 6.53 -0.15 4.07
N ARG A 12 6.43 0.96 3.36
CA ARG A 12 7.58 1.55 2.70
C ARG A 12 8.64 1.97 3.71
N LEU A 13 8.20 2.64 4.76
CA LEU A 13 9.12 3.12 5.79
C LEU A 13 9.75 1.99 6.57
N GLU A 14 9.03 0.90 6.77
CA GLU A 14 9.60 -0.27 7.43
C GLU A 14 10.78 -0.81 6.65
N ARG A 15 10.78 -0.64 5.33
CA ARG A 15 11.86 -1.12 4.50
C ARG A 15 12.93 -0.06 4.24
N GLY A 16 12.70 1.15 4.75
CA GLY A 16 13.64 2.24 4.53
C GLY A 16 13.63 2.75 3.11
N TRP A 17 12.53 2.60 2.38
CA TRP A 17 12.45 3.01 0.99
C TRP A 17 11.88 4.41 0.85
N SER A 18 12.46 5.17 -0.10
CA SER A 18 11.88 6.43 -0.51
C SER A 18 10.77 6.16 -1.51
N GLU A 19 10.01 7.20 -1.88
CA GLU A 19 9.00 7.05 -2.92
C GLU A 19 9.64 6.63 -4.25
N TYR A 20 10.83 7.13 -4.53
CA TYR A 20 11.55 6.75 -5.72
C TYR A 20 11.85 5.25 -5.72
N GLU A 21 12.30 4.74 -4.58
CA GLU A 21 12.63 3.33 -4.48
C GLU A 21 11.40 2.46 -4.57
N LEU A 22 10.30 2.92 -4.02
CA LEU A 22 9.03 2.22 -4.16
C LEU A 22 8.65 2.09 -5.64
N ALA A 23 8.75 3.20 -6.37
CA ALA A 23 8.41 3.21 -7.79
C ALA A 23 9.33 2.27 -8.56
N LYS A 24 10.61 2.33 -8.28
CA LYS A 24 11.59 1.53 -8.97
C LYS A 24 11.36 0.04 -8.73
N ASN A 25 11.11 -0.32 -7.49
CA ASN A 25 10.97 -1.73 -7.14
C ASN A 25 9.69 -2.35 -7.66
N PHE A 26 8.65 -1.55 -7.82
CA PHE A 26 7.36 -2.08 -8.24
C PHE A 26 7.06 -1.83 -9.71
N GLY A 27 7.95 -1.17 -10.44
CA GLY A 27 7.72 -0.89 -11.84
C GLY A 27 6.59 0.10 -12.07
N ILE A 28 6.39 1.03 -11.14
CA ILE A 28 5.37 2.06 -11.22
C ILE A 28 6.07 3.39 -11.38
N SER A 29 5.54 4.28 -12.21
CA SER A 29 6.20 5.56 -12.40
C SER A 29 6.17 6.38 -11.13
N GLN A 30 7.21 7.14 -10.88
CA GLN A 30 7.27 7.97 -9.70
C GLN A 30 6.19 9.05 -9.70
N SER A 31 5.83 9.54 -10.89
CA SER A 31 4.78 10.53 -10.98
C SER A 31 3.42 9.96 -10.55
N THR A 32 3.18 8.68 -10.81
CA THR A 32 1.97 8.03 -10.37
C THR A 32 1.92 8.00 -8.85
N ILE A 33 3.02 7.63 -8.22
CA ILE A 33 3.08 7.58 -6.76
C ILE A 33 2.95 8.97 -6.16
N SER A 34 3.61 9.96 -6.75
CA SER A 34 3.49 11.33 -6.29
C SER A 34 2.04 11.82 -6.38
N THR A 35 1.33 11.41 -7.43
CA THR A 35 -0.07 11.78 -7.59
C THR A 35 -0.93 11.19 -6.47
N TRP A 36 -0.67 9.95 -6.07
CA TRP A 36 -1.41 9.35 -4.96
C TRP A 36 -1.34 10.24 -3.72
N TYR A 37 -0.13 10.64 -3.36
CA TYR A 37 0.05 11.44 -2.15
C TYR A 37 -0.44 12.87 -2.33
N ARG A 38 -0.16 13.47 -3.48
CA ARG A 38 -0.55 14.85 -3.69
C ARG A 38 -2.05 15.04 -3.75
N LYS A 39 -2.75 14.11 -4.38
CA LYS A 39 -4.19 14.20 -4.55
C LYS A 39 -4.97 13.30 -3.60
N ASN A 40 -4.27 12.62 -2.73
CA ASN A 40 -4.88 11.68 -1.79
C ASN A 40 -5.75 10.67 -2.53
N GLN A 41 -5.21 10.10 -3.60
CA GLN A 41 -5.91 9.12 -4.41
C GLN A 41 -5.50 7.72 -4.03
N THR A 42 -6.45 6.81 -4.06
CA THR A 42 -6.15 5.40 -3.79
C THR A 42 -5.75 4.73 -5.10
N PRO A 43 -4.70 3.92 -5.11
CA PRO A 43 -4.35 3.18 -6.32
C PRO A 43 -5.47 2.21 -6.69
N THR A 44 -5.51 1.84 -7.97
CA THR A 44 -6.49 0.85 -8.41
C THR A 44 -6.15 -0.50 -7.81
N ILE A 45 -7.11 -1.42 -7.84
CA ILE A 45 -6.88 -2.76 -7.29
C ILE A 45 -5.73 -3.46 -8.01
N GLN A 46 -5.63 -3.29 -9.31
CA GLN A 46 -4.53 -3.90 -10.06
C GLN A 46 -3.19 -3.37 -9.60
N THR A 47 -3.08 -2.08 -9.41
CA THR A 47 -1.85 -1.46 -8.95
C THR A 47 -1.56 -1.86 -7.51
N LEU A 48 -2.60 -1.90 -6.67
CA LEU A 48 -2.43 -2.28 -5.28
C LEU A 48 -1.96 -3.74 -5.17
N ASP A 49 -2.47 -4.62 -6.02
CA ASP A 49 -2.02 -6.00 -6.03
C ASP A 49 -0.52 -6.08 -6.35
N LYS A 50 -0.09 -5.28 -7.32
CA LYS A 50 1.33 -5.20 -7.68
C LYS A 50 2.16 -4.73 -6.49
N VAL A 51 1.68 -3.72 -5.79
CA VAL A 51 2.37 -3.19 -4.61
C VAL A 51 2.45 -4.27 -3.52
N CYS A 52 1.36 -4.97 -3.28
CA CYS A 52 1.35 -6.03 -2.27
C CYS A 52 2.34 -7.13 -2.62
N LYS A 53 2.38 -7.53 -3.88
CA LYS A 53 3.32 -8.55 -4.30
C LYS A 53 4.75 -8.10 -4.12
N GLY A 54 5.01 -6.82 -4.37
CA GLY A 54 6.33 -6.26 -4.16
C GLY A 54 6.72 -6.24 -2.69
N PHE A 55 5.74 -6.12 -1.80
CA PHE A 55 6.02 -6.17 -0.36
C PHE A 55 6.00 -7.61 0.16
N GLY A 56 5.65 -8.59 -0.67
CA GLY A 56 5.64 -9.98 -0.24
C GLY A 56 4.39 -10.36 0.55
N ILE A 57 3.29 -9.66 0.33
CA ILE A 57 2.05 -9.95 1.01
C ILE A 57 0.92 -10.06 0.00
N THR A 58 -0.21 -10.61 0.45
CA THR A 58 -1.39 -10.69 -0.40
C THR A 58 -2.28 -9.48 -0.15
N LEU A 59 -3.25 -9.25 -1.02
CA LEU A 59 -4.24 -8.21 -0.79
C LEU A 59 -4.99 -8.48 0.50
N SER A 60 -5.28 -9.74 0.76
CA SER A 60 -5.97 -10.12 1.98
C SER A 60 -5.18 -9.71 3.21
N GLN A 61 -3.88 -9.98 3.18
CA GLN A 61 -3.01 -9.61 4.29
C GLN A 61 -2.90 -8.10 4.42
N PHE A 62 -2.87 -7.41 3.29
CA PHE A 62 -2.77 -5.96 3.31
C PHE A 62 -3.96 -5.34 4.05
N PHE A 63 -5.17 -5.78 3.70
CA PHE A 63 -6.36 -5.22 4.31
C PHE A 63 -6.60 -5.73 5.73
N ALA A 64 -6.14 -6.91 6.04
CA ALA A 64 -6.32 -7.44 7.38
C ALA A 64 -5.42 -6.76 8.39
N GLU A 65 -4.23 -6.38 7.95
CA GLU A 65 -3.21 -5.96 8.85
C GLU A 65 -3.50 -4.73 9.65
N GLY A 66 -4.23 -3.82 9.19
CA GLY A 66 -4.45 -2.58 9.89
C GLY A 66 -5.84 -2.44 10.42
N ASP A 67 -6.64 -3.49 10.39
CA ASP A 67 -8.03 -3.33 10.76
C ASP A 67 -8.46 -4.47 11.66
N ASP A 68 -8.00 -4.41 12.87
CA ASP A 68 -8.30 -5.43 13.85
C ASP A 68 -9.76 -5.51 14.17
N SER A 69 -10.47 -4.43 14.03
CA SER A 69 -11.86 -4.44 14.39
C SER A 69 -12.67 -5.41 13.55
N ILE A 70 -12.24 -5.65 12.34
CA ILE A 70 -12.95 -6.56 11.49
C ILE A 70 -12.92 -7.96 12.04
N PHE A 71 -11.78 -8.38 12.57
CA PHE A 71 -11.69 -9.69 13.10
C PHE A 71 -12.44 -9.84 14.37
N LEU A 72 -12.49 -8.81 15.15
CA LEU A 72 -13.15 -8.91 16.42
C LEU A 72 -14.63 -9.01 16.26
N THR A 73 -15.13 -8.44 15.23
CA THR A 73 -16.56 -8.46 15.10
C THR A 73 -17.06 -9.73 14.53
N GLN A 74 -16.18 -10.48 14.05
CA GLN A 74 -16.60 -11.63 13.56
C GLN A 74 -16.66 -12.58 14.45
N GLU A 75 -16.30 -12.38 14.99
CA GLU A 75 -16.35 -13.19 15.67
C GLU A 75 -16.89 -13.35 16.21
#